data_8f7318202641127cda863b2d33f222cf
#
_entry.id   8f7318202641127cda863b2d33f222cf
#
_cell.length_a   1.000
_cell.length_b   1.000
_cell.length_c   1.000
_cell.angle_alpha   90.00
_cell.angle_beta   90.00
_cell.angle_gamma   90.00
#
_symmetry.space_group_name_H-M   'P 1'
#
loop_
_entity.id
_entity.type
_entity.pdbx_description
1 polymer ?
#
loop_
_entity_poly.entity_id
_entity_poly.type
_entity_poly.pdbx_seq_one_letter_code
_entity_poly.pdbx_strand_id
1 'polypeptide(L)'
;MKKTVLFASVLMAAACVQEQNDENVIVTGTNPIITNQFTADPTARVFEDKIYLYPSHDIPSVITHFDGSAWFSMEDYHVFSSEDLTTWTDHGVIVRQEDVPWGKKDAYSMWAPDCVEKDGKYYFYFPDAVAEGRGFGIGVAVADKPYGPFVCEPEPIKGVNGIDPCVLLASDGNAYLFWGNGRCAKLKDNMKELA
;
A
#
# COMPACT_ATOMS: atom_id res chain seq x y z
N MET A 1 57.81 38.46 -21.86
CA MET A 1 56.73 37.65 -22.46
C MET A 1 56.41 36.49 -21.52
N LYS A 2 55.32 36.58 -20.74
CA LYS A 2 54.87 35.52 -19.82
C LYS A 2 53.76 34.76 -20.49
N LYS A 3 53.94 33.47 -20.75
CA LYS A 3 52.92 32.59 -21.31
C LYS A 3 52.08 32.05 -20.15
N THR A 4 50.80 32.41 -20.11
CA THR A 4 49.80 31.88 -19.21
C THR A 4 49.27 30.57 -19.82
N VAL A 5 49.42 29.45 -19.11
CA VAL A 5 48.85 28.15 -19.47
C VAL A 5 47.50 28.02 -18.71
N LEU A 6 46.43 27.94 -19.50
CA LEU A 6 45.08 27.74 -18.99
C LEU A 6 44.84 26.24 -18.84
N PHE A 7 44.67 25.73 -17.60
CA PHE A 7 44.23 24.38 -17.33
C PHE A 7 42.70 24.33 -17.38
N ALA A 8 42.17 23.63 -18.39
CA ALA A 8 40.76 23.32 -18.44
C ALA A 8 40.50 22.04 -17.62
N SER A 9 39.82 22.17 -16.50
CA SER A 9 39.34 21.02 -15.68
C SER A 9 38.07 20.48 -16.33
N VAL A 10 38.14 19.29 -16.87
CA VAL A 10 36.98 18.51 -17.31
C VAL A 10 36.37 17.85 -16.10
N LEU A 11 35.22 18.32 -15.63
CA LEU A 11 34.39 17.60 -14.66
C LEU A 11 33.71 16.43 -15.41
N MET A 12 34.15 15.22 -15.15
CA MET A 12 33.35 14.04 -15.47
C MET A 12 32.24 13.90 -14.43
N ALA A 13 31.01 14.17 -14.86
CA ALA A 13 29.84 13.75 -14.10
C ALA A 13 29.70 12.25 -14.21
N ALA A 14 30.05 11.53 -13.14
CA ALA A 14 29.73 10.11 -13.00
C ALA A 14 28.20 10.01 -12.84
N ALA A 15 27.51 9.61 -13.92
CA ALA A 15 26.14 9.15 -13.81
C ALA A 15 26.17 7.84 -13.01
N CYS A 16 25.72 7.87 -11.76
CA CYS A 16 25.36 6.66 -11.05
C CYS A 16 24.19 6.02 -11.81
N VAL A 17 24.50 5.06 -12.64
CA VAL A 17 23.52 4.06 -13.06
C VAL A 17 23.21 3.25 -11.81
N GLN A 18 22.05 3.50 -11.23
CA GLN A 18 21.51 2.68 -10.18
C GLN A 18 21.18 1.34 -10.83
N GLU A 19 22.02 0.34 -10.64
CA GLU A 19 21.69 -1.05 -10.96
C GLU A 19 20.43 -1.36 -10.16
N GLN A 20 19.30 -1.57 -10.87
CA GLN A 20 18.14 -2.21 -10.29
C GLN A 20 18.61 -3.60 -9.87
N ASN A 21 18.67 -3.82 -8.56
CA ASN A 21 18.93 -5.13 -8.03
C ASN A 21 17.78 -6.05 -8.47
N ASP A 22 18.08 -7.09 -9.23
CA ASP A 22 17.17 -8.17 -9.63
C ASP A 22 16.67 -9.01 -8.42
N GLU A 23 16.94 -8.58 -7.19
CA GLU A 23 16.65 -9.33 -5.96
C GLU A 23 15.15 -9.40 -5.63
N ASN A 24 14.30 -8.59 -6.28
CA ASN A 24 12.86 -8.51 -5.98
C ASN A 24 11.99 -9.27 -6.97
N VAL A 25 12.55 -10.05 -7.87
CA VAL A 25 11.76 -10.82 -8.84
C VAL A 25 11.39 -12.18 -8.27
N ILE A 26 10.11 -12.42 -8.09
CA ILE A 26 9.54 -13.71 -7.72
C ILE A 26 9.01 -14.36 -8.98
N VAL A 27 9.57 -15.51 -9.35
CA VAL A 27 9.08 -16.29 -10.48
C VAL A 27 8.23 -17.43 -9.96
N THR A 28 6.99 -17.50 -10.41
CA THR A 28 6.09 -18.61 -10.08
C THR A 28 5.26 -18.98 -11.29
N GLY A 29 5.12 -20.25 -11.55
CA GLY A 29 4.19 -20.79 -12.55
C GLY A 29 3.01 -21.53 -11.92
N THR A 30 2.90 -21.49 -10.58
CA THR A 30 1.92 -22.26 -9.80
C THR A 30 1.38 -21.44 -8.63
N ASN A 31 0.28 -21.90 -8.01
CA ASN A 31 -0.17 -21.40 -6.72
C ASN A 31 0.65 -22.02 -5.56
N PRO A 32 0.98 -21.27 -4.53
CA PRO A 32 0.72 -19.84 -4.35
C PRO A 32 1.61 -18.96 -5.24
N ILE A 33 1.11 -17.78 -5.63
CA ILE A 33 1.84 -16.78 -6.41
C ILE A 33 3.03 -16.24 -5.61
N ILE A 34 2.79 -15.91 -4.34
CA ILE A 34 3.80 -15.37 -3.42
C ILE A 34 4.26 -16.52 -2.52
N THR A 35 5.56 -16.81 -2.51
CA THR A 35 6.14 -17.96 -1.80
C THR A 35 7.19 -17.60 -0.75
N ASN A 36 7.64 -16.35 -0.72
CA ASN A 36 8.69 -15.85 0.17
C ASN A 36 8.16 -15.27 1.48
N GLN A 37 6.84 -15.08 1.58
CA GLN A 37 6.17 -14.57 2.78
C GLN A 37 4.72 -15.05 2.84
N PHE A 38 4.11 -14.97 4.02
CA PHE A 38 2.68 -15.20 4.17
C PHE A 38 1.90 -13.92 3.86
N THR A 39 0.81 -14.05 3.13
CA THR A 39 -0.05 -12.92 2.72
C THR A 39 -1.51 -13.33 2.77
N ALA A 40 -2.39 -12.34 3.03
CA ALA A 40 -3.82 -12.54 3.06
C ALA A 40 -4.60 -11.39 2.40
N ASP A 41 -5.86 -11.65 2.10
CA ASP A 41 -6.90 -10.69 1.70
C ASP A 41 -6.47 -9.67 0.62
N PRO A 42 -5.84 -10.10 -0.48
CA PRO A 42 -5.32 -9.18 -1.47
C PRO A 42 -6.43 -8.49 -2.26
N THR A 43 -6.25 -7.20 -2.55
CA THR A 43 -6.89 -6.59 -3.71
C THR A 43 -5.99 -6.69 -4.93
N ALA A 44 -6.60 -6.89 -6.11
CA ALA A 44 -5.90 -6.90 -7.40
C ALA A 44 -6.46 -5.80 -8.30
N ARG A 45 -5.57 -4.98 -8.87
CA ARG A 45 -5.94 -3.86 -9.75
C ARG A 45 -5.05 -3.84 -10.99
N VAL A 46 -5.60 -3.34 -12.09
CA VAL A 46 -4.83 -3.09 -13.31
C VAL A 46 -4.51 -1.62 -13.37
N PHE A 47 -3.22 -1.30 -13.35
CA PHE A 47 -2.70 0.05 -13.56
C PHE A 47 -1.54 -0.02 -14.56
N GLU A 48 -1.42 0.96 -15.44
CA GLU A 48 -0.29 1.07 -16.38
C GLU A 48 -0.01 -0.24 -17.15
N ASP A 49 -1.09 -0.93 -17.58
CA ASP A 49 -1.05 -2.22 -18.31
C ASP A 49 -0.43 -3.40 -17.52
N LYS A 50 -0.28 -3.27 -16.21
CA LYS A 50 0.17 -4.31 -15.29
C LYS A 50 -0.89 -4.64 -14.26
N ILE A 51 -0.88 -5.87 -13.76
CA ILE A 51 -1.64 -6.24 -12.56
C ILE A 51 -0.79 -5.91 -11.34
N TYR A 52 -1.40 -5.19 -10.41
CA TYR A 52 -0.86 -4.93 -9.08
C TYR A 52 -1.67 -5.67 -8.04
N LEU A 53 -0.97 -6.35 -7.13
CA LEU A 53 -1.54 -7.12 -6.05
C LEU A 53 -1.10 -6.51 -4.71
N TYR A 54 -2.06 -6.16 -3.88
CA TYR A 54 -1.84 -5.51 -2.59
C TYR A 54 -2.37 -6.40 -1.46
N PRO A 55 -1.60 -7.36 -0.97
CA PRO A 55 -1.98 -8.16 0.18
C PRO A 55 -1.58 -7.50 1.49
N SER A 56 -2.21 -7.92 2.59
CA SER A 56 -1.63 -7.81 3.91
C SER A 56 -0.48 -8.81 4.08
N HIS A 57 0.47 -8.49 4.97
CA HIS A 57 1.60 -9.35 5.29
C HIS A 57 1.40 -9.98 6.66
N ASP A 58 1.16 -11.29 6.67
CA ASP A 58 1.01 -12.07 7.89
C ASP A 58 2.37 -12.38 8.51
N ILE A 59 2.50 -12.12 9.80
CA ILE A 59 3.64 -12.50 10.60
C ILE A 59 3.24 -13.59 11.61
N PRO A 60 4.21 -14.33 12.21
CA PRO A 60 3.91 -15.21 13.32
C PRO A 60 3.12 -14.47 14.39
N SER A 61 1.99 -15.05 14.83
CA SER A 61 1.05 -14.36 15.72
C SER A 61 1.72 -13.86 17.00
N VAL A 62 1.63 -12.55 17.22
CA VAL A 62 2.06 -11.84 18.44
C VAL A 62 0.86 -11.37 19.27
N ILE A 63 -0.36 -11.56 18.75
CA ILE A 63 -1.62 -11.19 19.40
C ILE A 63 -2.34 -12.45 19.89
N THR A 64 -2.87 -12.38 21.10
CA THR A 64 -3.69 -13.44 21.68
C THR A 64 -5.14 -12.98 21.74
N HIS A 65 -6.03 -13.81 21.20
CA HIS A 65 -7.46 -13.63 21.32
C HIS A 65 -7.92 -13.79 22.77
N PHE A 66 -9.15 -13.35 23.10
CA PHE A 66 -9.70 -13.40 24.47
C PHE A 66 -9.82 -14.83 25.03
N ASP A 67 -9.88 -15.86 24.18
CA ASP A 67 -9.92 -17.28 24.58
C ASP A 67 -8.53 -17.91 24.71
N GLY A 68 -7.46 -17.11 24.54
CA GLY A 68 -6.07 -17.55 24.61
C GLY A 68 -5.51 -18.14 23.33
N SER A 69 -6.29 -18.23 22.26
CA SER A 69 -5.81 -18.66 20.94
C SER A 69 -4.96 -17.58 20.26
N ALA A 70 -4.09 -17.98 19.34
CA ALA A 70 -3.37 -17.07 18.47
C ALA A 70 -4.36 -16.31 17.58
N TRP A 71 -4.11 -15.00 17.37
CA TRP A 71 -4.92 -14.15 16.54
C TRP A 71 -4.13 -13.66 15.33
N PHE A 72 -4.83 -13.17 14.32
CA PHE A 72 -4.23 -12.61 13.12
C PHE A 72 -3.28 -11.46 13.46
N SER A 73 -2.08 -11.50 12.91
CA SER A 73 -1.06 -10.47 13.13
C SER A 73 -0.48 -10.07 11.79
N MET A 74 -0.77 -8.85 11.36
CA MET A 74 -0.34 -8.26 10.08
C MET A 74 0.25 -6.89 10.36
N GLU A 75 1.53 -6.70 10.01
CA GLU A 75 2.29 -5.51 10.41
C GLU A 75 2.45 -4.48 9.30
N ASP A 76 2.27 -4.87 8.06
CA ASP A 76 2.47 -4.00 6.91
C ASP A 76 1.73 -4.49 5.65
N TYR A 77 1.90 -3.72 4.57
CA TYR A 77 1.44 -4.07 3.23
C TYR A 77 2.59 -4.05 2.25
N HIS A 78 2.68 -5.09 1.46
CA HIS A 78 3.51 -5.14 0.27
C HIS A 78 2.71 -4.83 -0.98
N VAL A 79 3.40 -4.55 -2.08
CA VAL A 79 2.80 -4.53 -3.40
C VAL A 79 3.63 -5.35 -4.38
N PHE A 80 2.95 -6.19 -5.13
CA PHE A 80 3.53 -7.01 -6.18
C PHE A 80 2.94 -6.62 -7.52
N SER A 81 3.73 -6.69 -8.60
CA SER A 81 3.20 -6.45 -9.94
C SER A 81 3.62 -7.52 -10.94
N SER A 82 2.79 -7.71 -11.96
CA SER A 82 3.06 -8.65 -13.05
C SER A 82 2.48 -8.14 -14.37
N GLU A 83 3.17 -8.41 -15.47
CA GLU A 83 2.70 -8.20 -16.83
C GLU A 83 2.09 -9.47 -17.44
N ASP A 84 2.44 -10.64 -16.91
CA ASP A 84 2.16 -11.95 -17.51
C ASP A 84 1.50 -12.95 -16.57
N LEU A 85 1.28 -12.57 -15.29
CA LEU A 85 0.74 -13.42 -14.20
C LEU A 85 1.64 -14.61 -13.80
N THR A 86 2.82 -14.70 -14.37
CA THR A 86 3.78 -15.77 -14.07
C THR A 86 5.03 -15.26 -13.40
N THR A 87 5.46 -14.06 -13.80
CA THR A 87 6.62 -13.37 -13.22
C THR A 87 6.13 -12.18 -12.40
N TRP A 88 6.51 -12.14 -11.15
CA TRP A 88 6.09 -11.10 -10.22
C TRP A 88 7.28 -10.32 -9.68
N THR A 89 7.11 -9.02 -9.57
CA THR A 89 8.06 -8.12 -8.93
C THR A 89 7.53 -7.71 -7.58
N ASP A 90 8.25 -7.97 -6.51
CA ASP A 90 7.98 -7.43 -5.17
C ASP A 90 8.59 -6.02 -5.09
N HIS A 91 7.76 -5.01 -4.89
CA HIS A 91 8.19 -3.62 -4.71
C HIS A 91 8.47 -3.27 -3.24
N GLY A 92 8.33 -4.25 -2.35
CA GLY A 92 8.55 -4.08 -0.93
C GLY A 92 7.36 -3.48 -0.19
N VAL A 93 7.63 -3.06 1.03
CA VAL A 93 6.62 -2.50 1.94
C VAL A 93 6.21 -1.10 1.51
N ILE A 94 4.89 -0.88 1.44
CA ILE A 94 4.29 0.41 1.05
C ILE A 94 3.67 1.19 2.21
N VAL A 95 3.17 0.51 3.23
CA VAL A 95 2.64 1.11 4.48
C VAL A 95 2.95 0.17 5.63
N ARG A 96 3.56 0.68 6.70
CA ARG A 96 3.79 -0.04 7.97
C ARG A 96 2.82 0.44 9.04
N GLN A 97 2.45 -0.41 9.96
CA GLN A 97 1.61 -0.01 11.09
C GLN A 97 2.24 1.13 11.91
N GLU A 98 3.56 1.13 12.08
CA GLU A 98 4.27 2.20 12.78
C GLU A 98 4.18 3.56 12.10
N ASP A 99 3.92 3.60 10.79
CA ASP A 99 3.80 4.82 9.99
C ASP A 99 2.38 5.41 9.97
N VAL A 100 1.37 4.67 10.51
CA VAL A 100 -0.02 5.14 10.58
C VAL A 100 -0.19 6.11 11.76
N PRO A 101 -0.42 7.41 11.53
CA PRO A 101 -0.39 8.41 12.61
C PRO A 101 -1.44 8.19 13.70
N TRP A 102 -2.61 7.70 13.30
CA TRP A 102 -3.79 7.47 14.16
C TRP A 102 -3.94 6.02 14.62
N GLY A 103 -3.12 5.11 14.07
CA GLY A 103 -3.19 3.68 14.33
C GLY A 103 -2.56 3.27 15.68
N LYS A 104 -3.06 2.19 16.23
CA LYS A 104 -2.52 1.59 17.44
C LYS A 104 -1.30 0.73 17.09
N LYS A 105 -0.11 1.17 17.48
CA LYS A 105 1.19 0.66 17.04
C LYS A 105 1.45 -0.83 17.32
N ASP A 106 0.77 -1.42 18.27
CA ASP A 106 0.90 -2.82 18.69
C ASP A 106 -0.34 -3.68 18.37
N ALA A 107 -1.21 -3.20 17.49
CA ALA A 107 -2.44 -3.91 17.14
C ALA A 107 -2.23 -4.99 16.08
N TYR A 108 -1.22 -4.84 15.21
CA TYR A 108 -0.94 -5.76 14.09
C TYR A 108 -2.19 -6.03 13.24
N SER A 109 -2.92 -4.95 12.95
CA SER A 109 -4.25 -4.99 12.34
C SER A 109 -4.31 -4.40 10.94
N MET A 110 -3.22 -4.50 10.19
CA MET A 110 -3.11 -4.10 8.78
C MET A 110 -3.79 -5.15 7.89
N TRP A 111 -5.14 -5.25 8.03
CA TRP A 111 -5.95 -6.30 7.39
C TRP A 111 -6.33 -5.92 5.97
N ALA A 112 -7.39 -6.54 5.40
CA ALA A 112 -7.77 -6.41 4.00
C ALA A 112 -7.75 -4.95 3.46
N PRO A 113 -6.92 -4.64 2.45
CA PRO A 113 -6.82 -3.30 1.86
C PRO A 113 -7.57 -3.20 0.53
N ASP A 114 -7.63 -1.97 -0.01
CA ASP A 114 -7.95 -1.71 -1.41
C ASP A 114 -7.09 -0.56 -1.97
N CYS A 115 -6.93 -0.52 -3.29
CA CYS A 115 -6.21 0.53 -3.98
C CYS A 115 -6.94 0.96 -5.26
N VAL A 116 -7.08 2.26 -5.48
CA VAL A 116 -7.64 2.79 -6.73
C VAL A 116 -6.81 3.95 -7.24
N GLU A 117 -6.83 4.15 -8.56
CA GLU A 117 -6.25 5.33 -9.22
C GLU A 117 -7.36 6.33 -9.53
N LYS A 118 -7.11 7.60 -9.23
CA LYS A 118 -7.95 8.70 -9.72
C LYS A 118 -7.09 9.95 -9.95
N ASP A 119 -7.24 10.54 -11.13
CA ASP A 119 -6.58 11.79 -11.51
C ASP A 119 -5.04 11.76 -11.37
N GLY A 120 -4.43 10.61 -11.72
CA GLY A 120 -2.98 10.40 -11.67
C GLY A 120 -2.42 10.22 -10.25
N LYS A 121 -3.28 9.93 -9.28
CA LYS A 121 -2.92 9.60 -7.91
C LYS A 121 -3.46 8.22 -7.53
N TYR A 122 -2.71 7.52 -6.70
CA TYR A 122 -3.08 6.21 -6.17
C TYR A 122 -3.51 6.38 -4.72
N TYR A 123 -4.71 5.90 -4.40
CA TYR A 123 -5.32 5.98 -3.07
C TYR A 123 -5.40 4.57 -2.51
N PHE A 124 -4.61 4.31 -1.49
CA PHE A 124 -4.56 3.03 -0.80
C PHE A 124 -5.38 3.12 0.49
N TYR A 125 -6.43 2.30 0.58
CA TYR A 125 -7.35 2.24 1.71
C TYR A 125 -7.06 1.02 2.55
N PHE A 126 -6.99 1.20 3.87
CA PHE A 126 -6.66 0.11 4.78
C PHE A 126 -7.33 0.30 6.13
N PRO A 127 -7.73 -0.79 6.83
CA PRO A 127 -8.18 -0.72 8.20
C PRO A 127 -6.99 -0.69 9.14
N ASP A 128 -7.16 -0.06 10.29
CA ASP A 128 -6.30 -0.24 11.44
C ASP A 128 -7.08 0.02 12.74
N ALA A 129 -6.65 -0.62 13.84
CA ALA A 129 -7.19 -0.33 15.16
C ALA A 129 -6.83 1.10 15.56
N VAL A 130 -7.80 1.85 16.07
CA VAL A 130 -7.57 3.23 16.48
C VAL A 130 -6.74 3.29 17.78
N ALA A 131 -5.78 4.22 17.86
CA ALA A 131 -4.96 4.42 19.05
C ALA A 131 -5.79 4.93 20.23
N GLU A 132 -6.77 5.78 19.94
CA GLU A 132 -7.67 6.33 20.95
C GLU A 132 -9.09 5.77 20.79
N GLY A 133 -9.63 5.19 21.86
CA GLY A 133 -10.98 4.62 21.85
C GLY A 133 -11.00 3.11 21.60
N ARG A 134 -11.98 2.64 20.82
CA ARG A 134 -12.18 1.23 20.50
C ARG A 134 -12.59 1.06 19.04
N GLY A 135 -12.16 -0.07 18.45
CA GLY A 135 -12.56 -0.48 17.10
C GLY A 135 -11.54 -0.08 16.04
N PHE A 136 -12.01 -0.03 14.81
CA PHE A 136 -11.19 0.17 13.62
C PHE A 136 -11.60 1.47 12.90
N GLY A 137 -10.62 2.16 12.34
CA GLY A 137 -10.79 3.18 11.33
C GLY A 137 -10.39 2.66 9.95
N ILE A 138 -10.83 3.35 8.89
CA ILE A 138 -10.30 3.18 7.54
C ILE A 138 -9.40 4.37 7.24
N GLY A 139 -8.11 4.09 7.01
CA GLY A 139 -7.12 5.07 6.58
C GLY A 139 -7.02 5.19 5.07
N VAL A 140 -6.40 6.28 4.65
CA VAL A 140 -6.00 6.48 3.26
C VAL A 140 -4.53 6.83 3.23
N ALA A 141 -3.76 6.19 2.36
CA ALA A 141 -2.42 6.62 2.00
C ALA A 141 -2.39 6.97 0.50
N VAL A 142 -1.61 7.98 0.13
CA VAL A 142 -1.62 8.52 -1.24
C VAL A 142 -0.22 8.47 -1.84
N ALA A 143 -0.14 8.09 -3.10
CA ALA A 143 1.11 8.04 -3.87
C ALA A 143 0.94 8.56 -5.29
N ASP A 144 2.07 8.85 -5.95
CA ASP A 144 2.14 9.21 -7.37
C ASP A 144 2.35 8.00 -8.29
N LYS A 145 2.61 6.83 -7.71
CA LYS A 145 2.86 5.56 -8.41
C LYS A 145 2.11 4.42 -7.73
N PRO A 146 1.71 3.39 -8.47
CA PRO A 146 0.97 2.25 -7.89
C PRO A 146 1.76 1.46 -6.83
N TYR A 147 3.08 1.61 -6.81
CA TYR A 147 3.98 0.97 -5.85
C TYR A 147 4.60 1.96 -4.85
N GLY A 148 4.08 3.17 -4.76
CA GLY A 148 4.48 4.16 -3.77
C GLY A 148 5.63 5.10 -4.20
N PRO A 149 6.29 5.76 -3.23
CA PRO A 149 6.02 5.70 -1.80
C PRO A 149 4.64 6.26 -1.44
N PHE A 150 3.92 5.55 -0.58
CA PHE A 150 2.63 6.00 -0.05
C PHE A 150 2.82 6.85 1.22
N VAL A 151 2.04 7.92 1.34
CA VAL A 151 2.02 8.79 2.52
C VAL A 151 0.66 8.69 3.18
N CYS A 152 0.62 8.23 4.44
CA CYS A 152 -0.60 8.10 5.22
C CYS A 152 -1.20 9.47 5.56
N GLU A 153 -2.53 9.59 5.41
CA GLU A 153 -3.26 10.75 5.94
C GLU A 153 -3.19 10.75 7.48
N PRO A 154 -3.17 11.95 8.11
CA PRO A 154 -2.99 12.07 9.55
C PRO A 154 -4.14 11.52 10.38
N GLU A 155 -5.33 11.35 9.80
CA GLU A 155 -6.55 10.89 10.43
C GLU A 155 -7.26 9.83 9.56
N PRO A 156 -8.01 8.89 10.13
CA PRO A 156 -8.86 8.00 9.37
C PRO A 156 -10.04 8.76 8.76
N ILE A 157 -10.71 8.16 7.77
CA ILE A 157 -11.90 8.76 7.15
C ILE A 157 -12.96 8.98 8.22
N LYS A 158 -13.31 10.24 8.46
CA LYS A 158 -14.26 10.62 9.50
C LYS A 158 -15.64 10.00 9.25
N GLY A 159 -16.19 9.36 10.29
CA GLY A 159 -17.49 8.70 10.24
C GLY A 159 -17.47 7.29 9.68
N VAL A 160 -16.30 6.77 9.33
CA VAL A 160 -16.10 5.39 8.87
C VAL A 160 -15.48 4.58 9.99
N ASN A 161 -16.22 3.58 10.50
CA ASN A 161 -15.74 2.63 11.51
C ASN A 161 -15.89 1.22 10.97
N GLY A 162 -14.82 0.45 10.93
CA GLY A 162 -14.83 -0.95 10.48
C GLY A 162 -13.58 -1.33 9.70
N ILE A 163 -13.72 -2.40 8.96
CA ILE A 163 -12.66 -3.07 8.20
C ILE A 163 -13.12 -3.28 6.76
N ASP A 164 -12.27 -3.91 5.94
CA ASP A 164 -12.55 -4.38 4.58
C ASP A 164 -13.02 -3.23 3.65
N PRO A 165 -12.22 -2.16 3.46
CA PRO A 165 -12.56 -1.12 2.51
C PRO A 165 -12.52 -1.66 1.08
N CYS A 166 -13.47 -1.19 0.26
CA CYS A 166 -13.44 -1.39 -1.19
C CYS A 166 -13.99 -0.14 -1.86
N VAL A 167 -13.28 0.39 -2.85
CA VAL A 167 -13.69 1.60 -3.56
C VAL A 167 -14.13 1.28 -4.99
N LEU A 168 -15.33 1.71 -5.31
CA LEU A 168 -15.87 1.69 -6.66
C LEU A 168 -15.75 3.08 -7.29
N LEU A 169 -15.03 3.17 -8.39
CA LEU A 169 -15.10 4.31 -9.30
C LEU A 169 -16.22 4.05 -10.30
N ALA A 170 -17.33 4.73 -10.15
CA ALA A 170 -18.52 4.52 -10.95
C ALA A 170 -18.45 5.24 -12.30
N SER A 171 -19.20 4.78 -13.28
CA SER A 171 -19.23 5.34 -14.63
C SER A 171 -19.78 6.77 -14.71
N ASP A 172 -20.45 7.24 -13.65
CA ASP A 172 -20.92 8.61 -13.51
C ASP A 172 -19.85 9.58 -12.97
N GLY A 173 -18.59 9.10 -12.78
CA GLY A 173 -17.47 9.86 -12.27
C GLY A 173 -17.42 9.96 -10.74
N ASN A 174 -18.39 9.39 -10.03
CA ASN A 174 -18.39 9.36 -8.57
C ASN A 174 -17.57 8.19 -8.02
N ALA A 175 -17.03 8.37 -6.81
CA ALA A 175 -16.39 7.30 -6.05
C ALA A 175 -17.25 6.92 -4.84
N TYR A 176 -17.33 5.62 -4.57
CA TYR A 176 -18.11 5.08 -3.45
C TYR A 176 -17.21 4.15 -2.63
N LEU A 177 -17.13 4.41 -1.33
CA LEU A 177 -16.47 3.54 -0.37
C LEU A 177 -17.50 2.55 0.18
N PHE A 178 -17.16 1.27 0.11
CA PHE A 178 -17.83 0.17 0.79
C PHE A 178 -16.96 -0.30 1.94
N TRP A 179 -17.55 -0.71 3.07
CA TRP A 179 -16.79 -1.25 4.19
C TRP A 179 -17.66 -2.11 5.12
N GLY A 180 -17.00 -2.98 5.89
CA GLY A 180 -17.63 -3.83 6.90
C GLY A 180 -18.81 -4.62 6.35
N ASN A 181 -19.88 -4.69 7.12
CA ASN A 181 -21.05 -5.49 6.79
C ASN A 181 -22.00 -4.80 5.79
N GLY A 182 -21.48 -4.41 4.61
CA GLY A 182 -22.30 -3.85 3.52
C GLY A 182 -22.66 -2.37 3.70
N ARG A 183 -21.86 -1.60 4.42
CA ARG A 183 -21.98 -0.14 4.47
C ARG A 183 -21.43 0.47 3.19
N CYS A 184 -22.03 1.57 2.76
CA CYS A 184 -21.60 2.30 1.57
C CYS A 184 -21.85 3.80 1.76
N ALA A 185 -20.91 4.61 1.28
CA ALA A 185 -21.08 6.05 1.18
C ALA A 185 -20.30 6.61 -0.01
N LYS A 186 -20.77 7.72 -0.57
CA LYS A 186 -20.06 8.47 -1.59
C LYS A 186 -18.85 9.17 -0.97
N LEU A 187 -17.71 9.11 -1.66
CA LEU A 187 -16.53 9.91 -1.34
C LEU A 187 -16.61 11.30 -1.99
N LYS A 188 -15.98 12.29 -1.37
CA LYS A 188 -15.67 13.57 -2.02
C LYS A 188 -14.63 13.36 -3.13
N ASP A 189 -14.46 14.37 -3.98
CA ASP A 189 -13.49 14.33 -5.07
C ASP A 189 -12.03 14.15 -4.59
N ASN A 190 -11.74 14.59 -3.34
CA ASN A 190 -10.44 14.38 -2.73
C ASN A 190 -10.14 12.91 -2.33
N MET A 191 -11.09 12.01 -2.49
CA MET A 191 -10.98 10.57 -2.20
C MET A 191 -10.68 10.22 -0.73
N LYS A 192 -10.70 11.18 0.18
CA LYS A 192 -10.27 11.02 1.58
C LYS A 192 -11.38 11.31 2.60
N GLU A 193 -12.52 11.73 2.15
CA GLU A 193 -13.66 12.12 3.00
C GLU A 193 -14.99 11.64 2.40
N LEU A 194 -15.95 11.38 3.26
CA LEU A 194 -17.34 11.16 2.84
C LEU A 194 -18.00 12.48 2.37
N ALA A 195 -18.81 12.38 1.31
CA ALA A 195 -19.54 13.51 0.75
C ALA A 195 -20.74 13.95 1.64
#